data_25ea4409beeaf3025739c8e46347a8c7
#
_entry.id   25ea4409beeaf3025739c8e46347a8c7
#
_cell.length_a   1.000
_cell.length_b   1.000
_cell.length_c   1.000
_cell.angle_alpha   90.00
_cell.angle_beta   90.00
_cell.angle_gamma   90.00
#
_symmetry.space_group_name_H-M   'P 1'
#
loop_
_entity.id
_entity.type
_entity.pdbx_description
1 polymer ?
#
loop_
_entity_poly.entity_id
_entity_poly.type
_entity_poly.pdbx_seq_one_letter_code
_entity_poly.pdbx_strand_id
1 'polypeptide(L)'
;MADDTTPAPRRLILLRHAKSDWPDLPDHERPLAKRGRRDAPAVGRWLREHGYLPEVVICSTARRTRQTWELVAKELGGSPSVTFEQRAYGASALTLLYLARELPGRCRAALIVGHNPGISDLAASLAEEESHLRFPTAAVAVLEFDGDWPDLGPGHTRLLDFAVPDDM
;
A
#
# COMPACT_ATOMS: atom_id res chain seq x y z
N MET A 1 -14.67 -14.24 32.70
CA MET A 1 -13.96 -14.41 31.45
C MET A 1 -14.57 -13.50 30.39
N ALA A 2 -13.85 -12.51 30.00
CA ALA A 2 -14.33 -11.64 28.95
C ALA A 2 -14.35 -12.43 27.65
N ASP A 3 -15.53 -12.63 27.11
CA ASP A 3 -15.68 -13.15 25.79
C ASP A 3 -15.33 -11.99 24.85
N ASP A 4 -14.06 -11.96 24.41
CA ASP A 4 -13.62 -10.91 23.51
C ASP A 4 -14.13 -11.23 22.12
N THR A 5 -15.36 -10.80 21.85
CA THR A 5 -15.98 -10.94 20.55
C THR A 5 -15.60 -9.80 19.62
N THR A 6 -14.74 -8.88 20.07
CA THR A 6 -14.25 -7.78 19.24
C THR A 6 -13.37 -8.35 18.12
N PRO A 7 -13.75 -8.19 16.85
CA PRO A 7 -12.91 -8.67 15.77
C PRO A 7 -11.58 -7.93 15.78
N ALA A 8 -10.52 -8.60 15.32
CA ALA A 8 -9.22 -8.00 15.15
C ALA A 8 -9.36 -6.78 14.22
N PRO A 9 -8.57 -5.72 14.43
CA PRO A 9 -8.62 -4.56 13.53
C PRO A 9 -8.22 -4.94 12.11
N ARG A 10 -8.75 -4.19 11.15
CA ARG A 10 -8.37 -4.30 9.76
C ARG A 10 -7.11 -3.49 9.49
N ARG A 11 -6.32 -3.93 8.52
CA ARG A 11 -5.09 -3.26 8.12
C ARG A 11 -5.13 -2.85 6.67
N LEU A 12 -4.72 -1.61 6.42
CA LEU A 12 -4.49 -1.07 5.09
C LEU A 12 -3.01 -0.76 4.96
N ILE A 13 -2.36 -1.38 3.98
CA ILE A 13 -0.95 -1.16 3.69
C ILE A 13 -0.87 -0.29 2.45
N LEU A 14 -0.17 0.84 2.54
CA LEU A 14 0.02 1.76 1.43
C LEU A 14 1.48 1.72 1.01
N LEU A 15 1.72 1.37 -0.25
CA LEU A 15 3.05 1.24 -0.82
C LEU A 15 3.18 2.14 -2.04
N ARG A 16 4.12 3.08 -2.01
CA ARG A 16 4.49 3.81 -3.21
C ARG A 16 5.38 2.94 -4.07
N HIS A 17 5.18 2.98 -5.41
CA HIS A 17 6.04 2.23 -6.33
C HIS A 17 7.53 2.50 -6.06
N ALA A 18 8.38 1.53 -6.38
CA ALA A 18 9.82 1.66 -6.26
C ALA A 18 10.40 2.59 -7.32
N LYS A 19 11.67 2.94 -7.21
CA LYS A 19 12.34 3.90 -8.09
C LYS A 19 12.19 3.49 -9.55
N SER A 20 11.71 4.42 -10.37
CA SER A 20 11.48 4.21 -11.81
C SER A 20 12.46 4.98 -12.66
N ASP A 21 12.70 4.47 -13.89
CA ASP A 21 13.51 5.13 -14.91
C ASP A 21 12.68 6.12 -15.70
N TRP A 22 13.37 7.01 -16.42
CA TRP A 22 12.79 8.04 -17.27
C TRP A 22 13.23 7.85 -18.74
N PRO A 23 12.97 6.68 -19.35
CA PRO A 23 13.26 6.50 -20.77
C PRO A 23 12.26 7.30 -21.62
N ASP A 24 12.52 7.39 -22.92
CA ASP A 24 11.62 8.02 -23.87
C ASP A 24 10.43 7.09 -24.17
N LEU A 25 9.54 6.97 -23.19
CA LEU A 25 8.32 6.16 -23.22
C LEU A 25 7.18 6.94 -22.59
N PRO A 26 5.92 6.62 -22.95
CA PRO A 26 4.78 7.18 -22.22
C PRO A 26 4.89 6.89 -20.73
N ASP A 27 4.40 7.80 -19.90
CA ASP A 27 4.50 7.68 -18.43
C ASP A 27 4.04 6.31 -17.92
N HIS A 28 2.93 5.82 -18.41
CA HIS A 28 2.35 4.53 -17.98
C HIS A 28 3.31 3.35 -18.24
N GLU A 29 4.17 3.45 -19.24
CA GLU A 29 5.07 2.39 -19.67
C GLU A 29 6.47 2.48 -19.05
N ARG A 30 6.72 3.45 -18.18
CA ARG A 30 8.04 3.61 -17.55
C ARG A 30 8.33 2.44 -16.61
N PRO A 31 9.48 1.74 -16.79
CA PRO A 31 9.85 0.62 -15.93
C PRO A 31 10.55 1.06 -14.65
N LEU A 32 10.77 0.13 -13.74
CA LEU A 32 11.63 0.36 -12.59
C LEU A 32 13.08 0.58 -13.02
N ALA A 33 13.76 1.47 -12.30
CA ALA A 33 15.20 1.61 -12.36
C ALA A 33 15.88 0.46 -11.62
N LYS A 34 17.19 0.34 -11.79
CA LYS A 34 17.99 -0.66 -11.07
C LYS A 34 17.78 -0.60 -9.56
N ARG A 35 17.79 0.62 -9.00
CA ARG A 35 17.52 0.83 -7.56
C ARG A 35 16.14 0.31 -7.16
N GLY A 36 15.14 0.55 -7.99
CA GLY A 36 13.79 0.07 -7.71
C GLY A 36 13.68 -1.45 -7.69
N ARG A 37 14.39 -2.11 -8.61
CA ARG A 37 14.46 -3.57 -8.65
C ARG A 37 15.18 -4.17 -7.43
N ARG A 38 16.00 -3.38 -6.77
CA ARG A 38 16.66 -3.74 -5.50
C ARG A 38 15.73 -3.48 -4.30
N ASP A 39 15.05 -2.32 -4.29
CA ASP A 39 14.24 -1.89 -3.15
C ASP A 39 12.94 -2.67 -3.01
N ALA A 40 12.29 -3.02 -4.11
CA ALA A 40 11.01 -3.72 -4.06
C ALA A 40 11.08 -5.09 -3.37
N PRO A 41 12.07 -5.95 -3.66
CA PRO A 41 12.21 -7.20 -2.90
C PRO A 41 12.43 -6.97 -1.40
N ALA A 42 13.17 -5.92 -1.02
CA ALA A 42 13.39 -5.58 0.38
C ALA A 42 12.07 -5.26 1.10
N VAL A 43 11.15 -4.57 0.43
CA VAL A 43 9.81 -4.31 0.96
C VAL A 43 9.07 -5.63 1.20
N GLY A 44 9.12 -6.55 0.26
CA GLY A 44 8.48 -7.87 0.39
C GLY A 44 8.99 -8.63 1.61
N ARG A 45 10.31 -8.66 1.81
CA ARG A 45 10.93 -9.29 2.98
C ARG A 45 10.50 -8.61 4.28
N TRP A 46 10.49 -7.28 4.29
CA TRP A 46 10.10 -6.50 5.46
C TRP A 46 8.66 -6.80 5.86
N LEU A 47 7.74 -6.81 4.88
CA LEU A 47 6.33 -7.13 5.14
C LEU A 47 6.18 -8.54 5.70
N ARG A 48 6.88 -9.52 5.11
CA ARG A 48 6.84 -10.91 5.57
C ARG A 48 7.36 -11.04 7.01
N GLU A 49 8.50 -10.44 7.30
CA GLU A 49 9.14 -10.52 8.61
C GLU A 49 8.29 -9.90 9.71
N HIS A 50 7.48 -8.88 9.38
CA HIS A 50 6.60 -8.22 10.32
C HIS A 50 5.20 -8.83 10.37
N GLY A 51 4.93 -9.82 9.54
CA GLY A 51 3.61 -10.45 9.50
C GLY A 51 2.53 -9.60 8.85
N TYR A 52 2.90 -8.62 8.04
CA TYR A 52 1.95 -7.77 7.32
C TYR A 52 1.59 -8.42 5.99
N LEU A 53 0.70 -9.39 6.03
CA LEU A 53 0.34 -10.19 4.86
C LEU A 53 -1.03 -9.78 4.33
N PRO A 54 -1.11 -9.14 3.15
CA PRO A 54 -2.39 -8.77 2.57
C PRO A 54 -3.12 -9.97 2.00
N GLU A 55 -4.44 -9.95 2.10
CA GLU A 55 -5.33 -10.91 1.44
C GLU A 55 -5.73 -10.41 0.06
N VAL A 56 -5.81 -9.10 -0.11
CA VAL A 56 -6.17 -8.44 -1.38
C VAL A 56 -5.14 -7.36 -1.68
N VAL A 57 -4.76 -7.28 -2.94
CA VAL A 57 -3.85 -6.25 -3.46
C VAL A 57 -4.56 -5.47 -4.55
N ILE A 58 -4.57 -4.15 -4.42
CA ILE A 58 -5.03 -3.22 -5.44
C ILE A 58 -3.78 -2.53 -5.98
N CYS A 59 -3.45 -2.78 -7.24
CA CYS A 59 -2.24 -2.25 -7.86
C CYS A 59 -2.60 -1.36 -9.05
N SER A 60 -2.03 -0.16 -9.10
CA SER A 60 -2.15 0.69 -10.29
C SER A 60 -1.67 -0.06 -11.53
N THR A 61 -2.28 0.23 -12.67
CA THR A 61 -1.94 -0.42 -13.95
C THR A 61 -0.61 0.02 -14.54
N ALA A 62 0.01 1.08 -14.04
CA ALA A 62 1.31 1.54 -14.55
C ALA A 62 2.36 0.45 -14.44
N ARG A 63 3.28 0.38 -15.42
CA ARG A 63 4.34 -0.63 -15.44
C ARG A 63 5.17 -0.62 -14.14
N ARG A 64 5.54 0.57 -13.63
CA ARG A 64 6.35 0.67 -12.41
C ARG A 64 5.67 0.14 -11.16
N THR A 65 4.35 0.29 -11.04
CA THR A 65 3.60 -0.30 -9.92
C THR A 65 3.45 -1.81 -10.07
N ARG A 66 3.19 -2.29 -11.28
CA ARG A 66 3.09 -3.73 -11.55
C ARG A 66 4.42 -4.44 -11.28
N GLN A 67 5.53 -3.86 -11.72
CA GLN A 67 6.85 -4.42 -11.45
C GLN A 67 7.20 -4.38 -9.96
N THR A 68 6.82 -3.30 -9.26
CA THR A 68 7.00 -3.22 -7.81
C THR A 68 6.27 -4.36 -7.12
N TRP A 69 4.99 -4.56 -7.43
CA TRP A 69 4.21 -5.64 -6.83
C TRP A 69 4.79 -7.01 -7.15
N GLU A 70 5.15 -7.25 -8.40
CA GLU A 70 5.73 -8.54 -8.82
C GLU A 70 6.96 -8.91 -7.98
N LEU A 71 7.86 -7.95 -7.75
CA LEU A 71 9.07 -8.18 -6.98
C LEU A 71 8.79 -8.31 -5.48
N VAL A 72 7.85 -7.53 -4.96
CA VAL A 72 7.38 -7.66 -3.58
C VAL A 72 6.76 -9.04 -3.36
N ALA A 73 5.92 -9.49 -4.28
CA ALA A 73 5.20 -10.75 -4.17
C ALA A 73 6.13 -11.96 -4.07
N LYS A 74 7.24 -11.95 -4.81
CA LYS A 74 8.22 -13.04 -4.78
C LYS A 74 8.79 -13.27 -3.39
N GLU A 75 8.97 -12.22 -2.62
CA GLU A 75 9.54 -12.29 -1.28
C GLU A 75 8.48 -12.41 -0.19
N LEU A 76 7.29 -11.90 -0.46
CA LEU A 76 6.22 -11.85 0.53
C LEU A 76 5.63 -13.24 0.82
N GLY A 77 5.47 -14.05 -0.22
CA GLY A 77 4.79 -15.33 -0.11
C GLY A 77 3.27 -15.19 -0.06
N GLY A 78 2.59 -16.30 0.19
CA GLY A 78 1.14 -16.31 0.20
C GLY A 78 0.54 -16.25 -1.21
N SER A 79 -0.77 -16.08 -1.29
CA SER A 79 -1.52 -16.04 -2.54
C SER A 79 -2.63 -14.99 -2.45
N PRO A 80 -2.29 -13.71 -2.31
CA PRO A 80 -3.32 -12.68 -2.26
C PRO A 80 -4.06 -12.57 -3.59
N SER A 81 -5.31 -12.13 -3.53
CA SER A 81 -6.08 -11.77 -4.72
C SER A 81 -5.59 -10.42 -5.23
N VAL A 82 -5.14 -10.33 -6.47
CA VAL A 82 -4.57 -9.12 -7.05
C VAL A 82 -5.48 -8.55 -8.11
N THR A 83 -5.81 -7.26 -8.00
CA THR A 83 -6.53 -6.51 -9.02
C THR A 83 -5.63 -5.38 -9.53
N PHE A 84 -5.43 -5.32 -10.84
CA PHE A 84 -4.76 -4.20 -11.49
C PHE A 84 -5.84 -3.17 -11.83
N GLU A 85 -5.81 -2.04 -11.12
CA GLU A 85 -6.90 -1.08 -11.08
C GLU A 85 -6.51 0.23 -11.79
N GLN A 86 -7.16 0.49 -12.93
CA GLN A 86 -6.91 1.71 -13.71
C GLN A 86 -7.20 2.98 -12.92
N ARG A 87 -8.23 2.96 -12.06
CA ARG A 87 -8.58 4.12 -11.22
C ARG A 87 -7.49 4.51 -10.23
N ALA A 88 -6.57 3.58 -9.93
CA ALA A 88 -5.44 3.86 -9.03
C ALA A 88 -4.31 4.61 -9.74
N TYR A 89 -4.29 4.63 -11.08
CA TYR A 89 -3.27 5.34 -11.85
C TYR A 89 -3.52 6.84 -11.78
N GLY A 90 -2.55 7.59 -11.25
CA GLY A 90 -2.69 9.04 -11.07
C GLY A 90 -3.79 9.45 -10.09
N ALA A 91 -4.18 8.55 -9.20
CA ALA A 91 -5.31 8.75 -8.30
C ALA A 91 -5.02 9.76 -7.20
N SER A 92 -6.04 10.52 -6.82
CA SER A 92 -6.04 11.34 -5.61
C SER A 92 -6.19 10.46 -4.37
N ALA A 93 -5.90 11.01 -3.20
CA ALA A 93 -6.15 10.33 -1.93
C ALA A 93 -7.62 9.87 -1.81
N LEU A 94 -8.55 10.71 -2.22
CA LEU A 94 -9.98 10.38 -2.14
C LEU A 94 -10.34 9.18 -3.01
N THR A 95 -9.82 9.12 -4.22
CA THR A 95 -10.06 7.97 -5.11
C THR A 95 -9.51 6.68 -4.50
N LEU A 96 -8.30 6.74 -3.95
CA LEU A 96 -7.69 5.58 -3.28
C LEU A 96 -8.52 5.15 -2.06
N LEU A 97 -9.03 6.11 -1.30
CA LEU A 97 -9.89 5.83 -0.15
C LEU A 97 -11.17 5.10 -0.59
N TYR A 98 -11.81 5.55 -1.66
CA TYR A 98 -12.99 4.88 -2.18
C TYR A 98 -12.71 3.46 -2.65
N LEU A 99 -11.55 3.24 -3.28
CA LEU A 99 -11.14 1.88 -3.69
C LEU A 99 -11.02 0.95 -2.47
N ALA A 100 -10.43 1.45 -1.38
CA ALA A 100 -10.33 0.68 -0.15
C ALA A 100 -11.70 0.40 0.46
N ARG A 101 -12.59 1.39 0.43
CA ARG A 101 -13.95 1.24 0.98
C ARG A 101 -14.82 0.23 0.21
N GLU A 102 -14.45 -0.08 -1.02
CA GLU A 102 -15.15 -1.09 -1.83
C GLU A 102 -14.74 -2.53 -1.49
N LEU A 103 -13.71 -2.73 -0.66
CA LEU A 103 -13.23 -4.06 -0.32
C LEU A 103 -14.30 -4.88 0.41
N PRO A 104 -14.34 -6.20 0.18
CA PRO A 104 -15.33 -7.05 0.84
C PRO A 104 -15.07 -7.15 2.35
N GLY A 105 -16.15 -7.28 3.11
CA GLY A 105 -16.06 -7.35 4.57
C GLY A 105 -15.23 -8.51 5.10
N ARG A 106 -15.10 -9.60 4.33
CA ARG A 106 -14.24 -10.74 4.68
C ARG A 106 -12.75 -10.41 4.60
N CYS A 107 -12.37 -9.34 3.87
CA CYS A 107 -10.98 -8.94 3.75
C CYS A 107 -10.53 -8.25 5.04
N ARG A 108 -9.48 -8.78 5.69
CA ARG A 108 -8.95 -8.24 6.94
C ARG A 108 -7.70 -7.39 6.74
N ALA A 109 -6.99 -7.59 5.62
CA ALA A 109 -5.78 -6.85 5.29
C ALA A 109 -5.69 -6.64 3.78
N ALA A 110 -5.42 -5.42 3.37
CA ALA A 110 -5.28 -5.06 1.97
C ALA A 110 -4.04 -4.21 1.75
N LEU A 111 -3.47 -4.31 0.55
CA LEU A 111 -2.33 -3.52 0.10
C LEU A 111 -2.74 -2.73 -1.13
N ILE A 112 -2.43 -1.44 -1.14
CA ILE A 112 -2.54 -0.60 -2.35
C ILE A 112 -1.13 -0.22 -2.78
N VAL A 113 -0.79 -0.53 -4.03
CA VAL A 113 0.45 -0.09 -4.68
C VAL A 113 0.10 1.05 -5.63
N GLY A 114 0.62 2.22 -5.35
CA GLY A 114 0.24 3.42 -6.08
C GLY A 114 1.34 4.46 -6.19
N HIS A 115 0.90 5.69 -6.36
CA HIS A 115 1.74 6.84 -6.72
C HIS A 115 1.56 7.99 -5.75
N ASN A 116 2.59 8.82 -5.61
CA ASN A 116 2.45 10.12 -4.97
C ASN A 116 1.87 11.13 -5.99
N PRO A 117 1.14 12.14 -5.53
CA PRO A 117 0.88 12.47 -4.12
C PRO A 117 -0.26 11.66 -3.48
N GLY A 118 -1.03 10.88 -4.24
CA GLY A 118 -2.20 10.18 -3.72
C GLY A 118 -1.89 9.30 -2.51
N ILE A 119 -0.85 8.47 -2.61
CA ILE A 119 -0.46 7.54 -1.53
C ILE A 119 -0.05 8.32 -0.26
N SER A 120 0.84 9.31 -0.40
CA SER A 120 1.31 10.08 0.75
C SER A 120 0.20 10.92 1.37
N ASP A 121 -0.67 11.51 0.56
CA ASP A 121 -1.80 12.29 1.04
C ASP A 121 -2.80 11.42 1.81
N LEU A 122 -3.07 10.22 1.30
CA LEU A 122 -3.97 9.29 1.99
C LEU A 122 -3.38 8.84 3.32
N ALA A 123 -2.11 8.47 3.34
CA ALA A 123 -1.43 8.06 4.56
C ALA A 123 -1.48 9.17 5.62
N ALA A 124 -1.17 10.41 5.24
CA ALA A 124 -1.19 11.55 6.15
C ALA A 124 -2.61 11.83 6.67
N SER A 125 -3.60 11.77 5.80
CA SER A 125 -5.00 11.99 6.18
C SER A 125 -5.49 10.94 7.18
N LEU A 126 -5.23 9.67 6.91
CA LEU A 126 -5.69 8.57 7.77
C LEU A 126 -4.95 8.53 9.11
N ALA A 127 -3.65 8.81 9.09
CA ALA A 127 -2.84 8.84 10.32
C ALA A 127 -3.04 10.11 11.13
N GLU A 128 -3.73 11.13 10.59
CA GLU A 128 -3.91 12.45 11.21
C GLU A 128 -2.58 13.11 11.59
N GLU A 129 -1.56 12.89 10.78
CA GLU A 129 -0.26 13.52 10.97
C GLU A 129 -0.30 14.96 10.44
N GLU A 130 -0.01 15.93 11.30
CA GLU A 130 0.07 17.35 10.92
C GLU A 130 1.25 17.61 10.00
N SER A 131 2.36 16.90 10.21
CA SER A 131 3.49 16.93 9.30
C SER A 131 3.33 15.85 8.26
N HIS A 132 3.51 16.21 6.98
CA HIS A 132 3.50 15.22 5.90
C HIS A 132 4.55 14.15 6.18
N LEU A 133 4.12 12.89 6.18
CA LEU A 133 5.05 11.78 6.15
C LEU A 133 5.89 11.90 4.88
N ARG A 134 7.22 11.90 5.05
CA ARG A 134 8.10 11.85 3.89
C ARG A 134 7.98 10.46 3.27
N PHE A 135 7.39 10.41 2.10
CA PHE A 135 7.03 9.15 1.44
C PHE A 135 7.83 8.94 0.16
N PRO A 136 9.10 8.54 0.26
CA PRO A 136 9.92 8.27 -0.93
C PRO A 136 9.44 7.04 -1.69
N THR A 137 10.05 6.76 -2.84
CA THR A 137 9.75 5.54 -3.59
C THR A 137 9.98 4.31 -2.72
N ALA A 138 9.11 3.32 -2.86
CA ALA A 138 9.07 2.09 -2.06
C ALA A 138 8.86 2.29 -0.56
N ALA A 139 8.47 3.49 -0.12
CA ALA A 139 8.03 3.68 1.26
C ALA A 139 6.71 2.97 1.49
N VAL A 140 6.53 2.47 2.69
CA VAL A 140 5.34 1.72 3.08
C VAL A 140 4.79 2.22 4.41
N ALA A 141 3.47 2.42 4.46
CA ALA A 141 2.74 2.75 5.69
C ALA A 141 1.76 1.62 5.97
N VAL A 142 1.71 1.18 7.21
CA VAL A 142 0.73 0.19 7.68
C VAL A 142 -0.23 0.89 8.62
N LEU A 143 -1.49 0.95 8.22
CA LEU A 143 -2.55 1.60 8.98
C LEU A 143 -3.51 0.54 9.50
N GLU A 144 -4.11 0.83 10.64
CA GLU A 144 -4.99 -0.09 11.32
C GLU A 144 -6.24 0.65 11.76
N PHE A 145 -7.41 0.01 11.63
CA PHE A 145 -8.66 0.61 12.06
C PHE A 145 -9.65 -0.45 12.53
N ASP A 146 -10.55 -0.04 13.42
CA ASP A 146 -11.66 -0.87 13.86
C ASP A 146 -12.88 -0.58 12.97
N GLY A 147 -13.67 -1.60 12.68
CA GLY A 147 -14.83 -1.48 11.82
C GLY A 147 -14.63 -2.13 10.47
N ASP A 148 -15.52 -1.82 9.54
CA ASP A 148 -15.48 -2.36 8.17
C ASP A 148 -14.93 -1.33 7.19
N TRP A 149 -14.61 -1.77 5.99
CA TRP A 149 -14.00 -0.91 4.96
C TRP A 149 -14.77 0.37 4.67
N PRO A 150 -16.13 0.37 4.61
CA PRO A 150 -16.86 1.62 4.44
C PRO A 150 -16.64 2.66 5.55
N ASP A 151 -16.20 2.22 6.73
CA ASP A 151 -15.94 3.10 7.88
C ASP A 151 -14.53 3.70 7.87
N LEU A 152 -13.66 3.24 6.97
CA LEU A 152 -12.29 3.73 6.87
C LEU A 152 -12.27 5.24 6.64
N GLY A 153 -11.55 5.97 7.47
CA GLY A 153 -11.43 7.42 7.35
C GLY A 153 -10.62 8.03 8.50
N PRO A 154 -10.34 9.34 8.40
CA PRO A 154 -9.67 10.06 9.50
C PRO A 154 -10.48 9.93 10.79
N GLY A 155 -9.80 9.89 11.92
CA GLY A 155 -10.45 9.77 13.25
C GLY A 155 -10.70 8.34 13.69
N HIS A 156 -10.61 7.37 12.79
CA HIS A 156 -10.84 5.96 13.07
C HIS A 156 -9.63 5.09 12.79
N THR A 157 -8.55 5.69 12.31
CA THR A 157 -7.39 4.97 11.78
C THR A 157 -6.13 5.42 12.51
N ARG A 158 -5.25 4.48 12.80
CA ARG A 158 -3.97 4.76 13.45
C ARG A 158 -2.83 4.22 12.59
N LEU A 159 -1.71 4.93 12.59
CA LEU A 159 -0.49 4.47 11.92
C LEU A 159 0.17 3.41 12.81
N LEU A 160 0.19 2.18 12.34
CA LEU A 160 0.80 1.07 13.06
C LEU A 160 2.30 1.00 12.81
N ASP A 161 2.72 1.24 11.58
CA ASP A 161 4.12 1.14 11.18
C ASP A 161 4.39 1.97 9.93
N PHE A 162 5.65 2.40 9.77
CA PHE A 162 6.11 3.13 8.60
C PHE A 162 7.58 2.80 8.36
N ALA A 163 7.93 2.49 7.13
CA ALA A 163 9.32 2.20 6.78
C ALA A 163 9.67 2.69 5.38
N VAL A 164 10.94 3.02 5.21
CA VAL A 164 11.53 3.35 3.91
C VAL A 164 12.61 2.31 3.59
N PRO A 165 13.00 2.15 2.30
CA PRO A 165 13.96 1.10 1.95
C PRO A 165 15.26 1.10 2.74
N ASP A 166 15.76 2.30 3.09
CA ASP A 166 17.02 2.42 3.84
C ASP A 166 16.92 1.83 5.25
N ASP A 167 15.73 1.62 5.77
CA ASP A 167 15.48 1.06 7.10
C ASP A 167 15.24 -0.45 7.07
N MET A 168 15.30 -1.05 5.89
CA MET A 168 14.95 -2.46 5.68
C MET A 168 16.17 -3.39 5.59
#